data_86ac739f9569ed7fb4fd764684a9c70e
#
_entry.id   86ac739f9569ed7fb4fd764684a9c70e
#
_cell.length_a   1.000
_cell.length_b   1.000
_cell.length_c   1.000
_cell.angle_alpha   90.00
_cell.angle_beta   90.00
_cell.angle_gamma   90.00
#
_symmetry.space_group_name_H-M   'P 1'
#
loop_
_entity.id
_entity.type
_entity.pdbx_description
1 polymer ?
#
loop_
_entity_poly.entity_id
_entity_poly.type
_entity_poly.pdbx_seq_one_letter_code
_entity_poly.pdbx_strand_id
1 'polypeptide(L)'
;TYVVLGTGVEERFRLADYMHYFHSLKERFLEFIKTNQAPYPTPCEKCDQCHWRDICNAKWDEDDHLSRVANITKLHIKRLESAGVTTLEKLGSLPANNPVPKVSEVVLHRLREQASLQLQARQTGKPIYKILPTPTDIGDKPHGFTRMPKPNAGDMFFDMEGNPMEEGGLEYLFGLYIF
;
A
#
# COMPACT_ATOMS: atom_id res chain seq x y z
N THR A 1 -14.19 -10.67 30.98
CA THR A 1 -14.87 -10.39 29.71
C THR A 1 -14.84 -11.62 28.82
N TYR A 2 -15.85 -11.78 27.98
CA TYR A 2 -15.97 -12.85 27.02
C TYR A 2 -16.16 -12.24 25.62
N VAL A 3 -15.61 -12.88 24.62
CA VAL A 3 -15.88 -12.61 23.20
C VAL A 3 -16.48 -13.86 22.60
N VAL A 4 -17.63 -13.74 21.98
CA VAL A 4 -18.26 -14.84 21.24
C VAL A 4 -17.84 -14.70 19.78
N LEU A 5 -17.13 -15.71 19.27
CA LEU A 5 -16.67 -15.75 17.89
C LEU A 5 -17.84 -16.10 16.94
N GLY A 6 -17.68 -15.86 15.65
CA GLY A 6 -18.66 -16.24 14.62
C GLY A 6 -18.98 -17.74 14.58
N THR A 7 -18.10 -18.59 15.12
CA THR A 7 -18.27 -20.02 15.32
C THR A 7 -19.12 -20.38 16.55
N GLY A 8 -19.53 -19.40 17.37
CA GLY A 8 -20.21 -19.62 18.65
C GLY A 8 -19.29 -19.98 19.81
N VAL A 9 -18.00 -20.05 19.59
CA VAL A 9 -17.00 -20.32 20.66
C VAL A 9 -16.83 -19.07 21.53
N GLU A 10 -16.85 -19.27 22.85
CA GLU A 10 -16.59 -18.20 23.83
C GLU A 10 -15.11 -18.16 24.23
N GLU A 11 -14.48 -17.03 24.01
CA GLU A 11 -13.12 -16.77 24.48
C GLU A 11 -13.14 -15.86 25.71
N ARG A 12 -12.35 -16.23 26.73
CA ARG A 12 -12.21 -15.46 27.99
C ARG A 12 -10.97 -14.59 27.98
N PHE A 13 -11.15 -13.32 28.30
CA PHE A 13 -10.06 -12.36 28.43
C PHE A 13 -10.02 -11.79 29.85
N ARG A 14 -8.82 -11.76 30.41
CA ARG A 14 -8.54 -11.11 31.69
C ARG A 14 -8.46 -9.60 31.49
N LEU A 15 -9.42 -8.83 32.01
CA LEU A 15 -9.43 -7.36 31.81
C LEU A 15 -8.15 -6.70 32.32
N ALA A 16 -7.59 -7.19 33.43
CA ALA A 16 -6.37 -6.63 34.00
C ALA A 16 -5.20 -6.56 33.02
N ASP A 17 -5.12 -7.50 32.08
CA ASP A 17 -4.02 -7.59 31.11
C ASP A 17 -4.12 -6.48 30.02
N TYR A 18 -5.29 -5.87 29.86
CA TYR A 18 -5.57 -4.84 28.86
C TYR A 18 -5.77 -3.43 29.45
N MET A 19 -5.93 -3.32 30.79
CA MET A 19 -6.34 -2.07 31.42
C MET A 19 -5.33 -0.92 31.23
N HIS A 20 -4.02 -1.20 31.26
CA HIS A 20 -3.00 -0.18 31.02
C HIS A 20 -3.11 0.41 29.62
N TYR A 21 -3.25 -0.45 28.61
CA TYR A 21 -3.44 -0.02 27.23
C TYR A 21 -4.74 0.76 27.07
N PHE A 22 -5.83 0.26 27.65
CA PHE A 22 -7.14 0.92 27.63
C PHE A 22 -7.10 2.33 28.25
N HIS A 23 -6.48 2.48 29.40
CA HIS A 23 -6.36 3.79 30.06
C HIS A 23 -5.55 4.76 29.21
N SER A 24 -4.39 4.35 28.72
CA SER A 24 -3.57 5.18 27.84
C SER A 24 -4.32 5.61 26.58
N LEU A 25 -5.04 4.69 25.93
CA LEU A 25 -5.84 4.99 24.74
C LEU A 25 -6.98 5.94 25.05
N LYS A 26 -7.70 5.70 26.17
CA LYS A 26 -8.80 6.54 26.65
C LYS A 26 -8.34 7.96 26.95
N GLU A 27 -7.25 8.14 27.66
CA GLU A 27 -6.69 9.46 27.99
C GLU A 27 -6.33 10.23 26.71
N ARG A 28 -5.64 9.60 25.77
CA ARG A 28 -5.30 10.19 24.46
C ARG A 28 -6.55 10.58 23.67
N PHE A 29 -7.57 9.74 23.69
CA PHE A 29 -8.83 10.02 23.01
C PHE A 29 -9.57 11.20 23.66
N LEU A 30 -9.67 11.23 25.01
CA LEU A 30 -10.31 12.32 25.72
C LEU A 30 -9.58 13.65 25.55
N GLU A 31 -8.27 13.63 25.49
CA GLU A 31 -7.47 14.82 25.20
C GLU A 31 -7.71 15.31 23.77
N PHE A 32 -7.71 14.39 22.81
CA PHE A 32 -7.99 14.69 21.41
C PHE A 32 -9.35 15.37 21.22
N ILE A 33 -10.42 14.86 21.82
CA ILE A 33 -11.75 15.48 21.68
C ILE A 33 -11.85 16.86 22.35
N LYS A 34 -11.04 17.14 23.39
CA LYS A 34 -10.98 18.48 24.01
C LYS A 34 -10.39 19.54 23.08
N THR A 35 -9.51 19.15 22.15
CA THR A 35 -8.87 20.09 21.24
C THR A 35 -9.85 20.65 20.20
N ASN A 36 -11.00 20.01 19.96
CA ASN A 36 -12.00 20.34 18.96
C ASN A 36 -11.41 20.61 17.57
N GLN A 37 -10.27 19.99 17.26
CA GLN A 37 -9.61 20.09 15.97
C GLN A 37 -9.92 18.85 15.15
N ALA A 38 -10.36 19.05 13.91
CA ALA A 38 -10.48 17.97 12.96
C ALA A 38 -9.07 17.45 12.58
N PRO A 39 -8.75 16.18 12.80
CA PRO A 39 -7.46 15.63 12.41
C PRO A 39 -7.35 15.54 10.89
N TYR A 40 -6.15 15.73 10.39
CA TYR A 40 -5.89 15.41 8.98
C TYR A 40 -6.05 13.90 8.75
N PRO A 41 -6.78 13.47 7.71
CA PRO A 41 -7.00 12.05 7.48
C PRO A 41 -5.70 11.33 7.12
N THR A 42 -5.39 10.27 7.87
CA THR A 42 -4.21 9.44 7.61
C THR A 42 -4.63 8.11 7.00
N PRO A 43 -4.12 7.72 5.82
CA PRO A 43 -4.46 6.45 5.19
C PRO A 43 -4.14 5.25 6.07
N CYS A 44 -5.01 4.25 6.07
CA CYS A 44 -4.81 3.00 6.80
C CYS A 44 -5.46 1.83 6.05
N GLU A 45 -5.12 0.60 6.45
CA GLU A 45 -5.64 -0.63 5.85
C GLU A 45 -7.17 -0.75 5.88
N LYS A 46 -7.82 -0.02 6.79
CA LYS A 46 -9.29 -0.03 6.92
C LYS A 46 -9.99 1.01 6.04
N CYS A 47 -9.25 1.82 5.28
CA CYS A 47 -9.85 2.86 4.43
C CYS A 47 -10.79 2.29 3.38
N ASP A 48 -10.54 1.08 2.89
CA ASP A 48 -11.40 0.44 1.87
C ASP A 48 -12.80 0.09 2.37
N GLN A 49 -12.95 -0.08 3.69
CA GLN A 49 -14.22 -0.38 4.36
C GLN A 49 -14.79 0.84 5.10
N CYS A 50 -14.17 2.01 4.97
CA CYS A 50 -14.50 3.20 5.75
C CYS A 50 -15.55 4.06 5.05
N HIS A 51 -16.63 4.42 5.76
CA HIS A 51 -17.68 5.31 5.22
C HIS A 51 -17.18 6.72 4.85
N TRP A 52 -16.05 7.15 5.41
CA TRP A 52 -15.44 8.46 5.13
C TRP A 52 -14.43 8.43 3.99
N ARG A 53 -14.26 7.28 3.32
CA ARG A 53 -13.25 7.07 2.27
C ARG A 53 -13.27 8.15 1.20
N ASP A 54 -14.44 8.46 0.67
CA ASP A 54 -14.56 9.41 -0.45
C ASP A 54 -14.19 10.84 -0.03
N ILE A 55 -14.60 11.25 1.19
CA ILE A 55 -14.23 12.55 1.76
C ILE A 55 -12.71 12.64 1.96
N CYS A 56 -12.10 11.59 2.52
CA CYS A 56 -10.65 11.55 2.70
C CYS A 56 -9.91 11.56 1.36
N ASN A 57 -10.40 10.80 0.39
CA ASN A 57 -9.84 10.76 -0.96
C ASN A 57 -9.89 12.14 -1.63
N ALA A 58 -11.04 12.80 -1.60
CA ALA A 58 -11.19 14.16 -2.14
C ALA A 58 -10.21 15.14 -1.48
N LYS A 59 -10.04 15.04 -0.15
CA LYS A 59 -9.09 15.88 0.58
C LYS A 59 -7.64 15.61 0.19
N TRP A 60 -7.24 14.37 0.03
CA TRP A 60 -5.90 14.02 -0.42
C TRP A 60 -5.63 14.43 -1.87
N ASP A 61 -6.65 14.42 -2.72
CA ASP A 61 -6.52 14.89 -4.10
C ASP A 61 -6.40 16.41 -4.16
N GLU A 62 -7.22 17.14 -3.38
CA GLU A 62 -7.15 18.59 -3.27
C GLU A 62 -5.78 19.07 -2.79
N ASP A 63 -5.21 18.41 -1.80
CA ASP A 63 -3.93 18.76 -1.19
C ASP A 63 -2.72 18.21 -1.97
N ASP A 64 -2.93 17.47 -3.05
CA ASP A 64 -1.89 16.73 -3.76
C ASP A 64 -1.03 15.88 -2.80
N HIS A 65 -1.70 15.26 -1.83
CA HIS A 65 -1.04 14.62 -0.70
C HIS A 65 -0.17 13.43 -1.13
N LEU A 66 0.96 13.22 -0.44
CA LEU A 66 1.90 12.13 -0.73
C LEU A 66 1.28 10.73 -0.70
N SER A 67 0.16 10.53 0.02
CA SER A 67 -0.54 9.24 0.01
C SER A 67 -1.05 8.81 -1.37
N ARG A 68 -1.12 9.73 -2.32
CA ARG A 68 -1.49 9.47 -3.72
C ARG A 68 -0.34 8.89 -4.56
N VAL A 69 0.87 8.89 -4.03
CA VAL A 69 2.00 8.22 -4.68
C VAL A 69 1.85 6.71 -4.50
N ALA A 70 1.79 5.96 -5.58
CA ALA A 70 1.62 4.52 -5.52
C ALA A 70 2.78 3.85 -4.75
N ASN A 71 2.43 2.87 -3.91
CA ASN A 71 3.37 2.11 -3.07
C ASN A 71 4.12 2.92 -1.99
N ILE A 72 3.68 4.14 -1.69
CA ILE A 72 4.25 4.90 -0.59
C ILE A 72 3.74 4.36 0.76
N THR A 73 4.58 4.35 1.77
CA THR A 73 4.19 3.96 3.14
C THR A 73 4.05 5.17 4.05
N LYS A 74 3.31 5.04 5.14
CA LYS A 74 3.18 6.09 6.17
C LYS A 74 4.53 6.58 6.69
N LEU A 75 5.49 5.66 6.82
CA LEU A 75 6.83 6.01 7.28
C LEU A 75 7.58 6.86 6.25
N HIS A 76 7.42 6.56 4.97
CA HIS A 76 7.99 7.36 3.89
C HIS A 76 7.37 8.75 3.85
N ILE A 77 6.04 8.86 3.96
CA ILE A 77 5.33 10.15 4.03
C ILE A 77 5.92 11.00 5.15
N LYS A 78 5.96 10.48 6.38
CA LYS A 78 6.49 11.21 7.54
C LYS A 78 7.94 11.69 7.33
N ARG A 79 8.79 10.88 6.71
CA ARG A 79 10.19 11.24 6.45
C ARG A 79 10.32 12.30 5.36
N LEU A 80 9.53 12.21 4.31
CA LEU A 80 9.47 13.18 3.22
C LEU A 80 8.95 14.53 3.74
N GLU A 81 7.86 14.55 4.48
CA GLU A 81 7.29 15.75 5.10
C GLU A 81 8.31 16.43 6.05
N SER A 82 9.02 15.63 6.86
CA SER A 82 10.08 16.14 7.74
C SER A 82 11.25 16.78 6.97
N ALA A 83 11.42 16.41 5.70
CA ALA A 83 12.41 17.00 4.78
C ALA A 83 11.83 18.10 3.88
N GLY A 84 10.57 18.55 4.13
CA GLY A 84 9.92 19.62 3.35
C GLY A 84 9.26 19.16 2.06
N VAL A 85 9.28 17.87 1.74
CA VAL A 85 8.60 17.26 0.59
C VAL A 85 7.20 16.83 1.02
N THR A 86 6.19 17.66 0.77
CA THR A 86 4.84 17.51 1.34
C THR A 86 3.77 17.12 0.32
N THR A 87 4.07 17.17 -0.99
CA THR A 87 3.11 16.86 -2.06
C THR A 87 3.69 15.87 -3.07
N LEU A 88 2.81 15.23 -3.83
CA LEU A 88 3.19 14.36 -4.94
C LEU A 88 3.98 15.15 -6.00
N GLU A 89 3.57 16.38 -6.31
CA GLU A 89 4.27 17.25 -7.25
C GLU A 89 5.69 17.55 -6.80
N LYS A 90 5.88 17.94 -5.53
CA LYS A 90 7.23 18.19 -4.97
C LYS A 90 8.10 16.94 -5.02
N LEU A 91 7.52 15.76 -4.76
CA LEU A 91 8.28 14.52 -4.84
C LEU A 91 8.65 14.17 -6.28
N GLY A 92 7.72 14.29 -7.22
CA GLY A 92 7.96 14.00 -8.64
C GLY A 92 8.95 14.95 -9.32
N SER A 93 9.05 16.18 -8.79
CA SER A 93 9.99 17.21 -9.25
C SER A 93 11.30 17.26 -8.45
N LEU A 94 11.45 16.38 -7.44
CA LEU A 94 12.63 16.40 -6.57
C LEU A 94 13.90 16.02 -7.35
N PRO A 95 14.98 16.84 -7.32
CA PRO A 95 16.22 16.53 -8.01
C PRO A 95 16.85 15.21 -7.55
N ALA A 96 17.58 14.55 -8.48
CA ALA A 96 18.19 13.24 -8.21
C ALA A 96 19.20 13.27 -7.04
N ASN A 97 19.90 14.38 -6.91
CA ASN A 97 20.96 14.59 -5.92
C ASN A 97 20.45 15.14 -4.56
N ASN A 98 19.14 15.14 -4.33
CA ASN A 98 18.56 15.64 -3.08
C ASN A 98 18.16 14.46 -2.16
N PRO A 99 19.03 14.05 -1.22
CA PRO A 99 18.74 12.94 -0.33
C PRO A 99 17.68 13.31 0.72
N VAL A 100 16.89 12.33 1.13
CA VAL A 100 15.94 12.48 2.24
C VAL A 100 16.42 11.65 3.43
N PRO A 101 16.60 12.25 4.62
CA PRO A 101 17.09 11.55 5.78
C PRO A 101 16.27 10.28 6.10
N LYS A 102 16.96 9.16 6.38
CA LYS A 102 16.36 7.87 6.72
C LYS A 102 15.54 7.20 5.60
N VAL A 103 15.56 7.73 4.38
CA VAL A 103 15.03 7.06 3.17
C VAL A 103 16.23 6.61 2.34
N SER A 104 16.30 5.31 2.01
CA SER A 104 17.40 4.83 1.16
C SER A 104 17.29 5.40 -0.25
N GLU A 105 18.41 5.60 -0.91
CA GLU A 105 18.46 6.15 -2.26
C GLU A 105 17.61 5.35 -3.25
N VAL A 106 17.68 4.02 -3.17
CA VAL A 106 16.88 3.13 -4.03
C VAL A 106 15.38 3.34 -3.85
N VAL A 107 14.91 3.47 -2.60
CA VAL A 107 13.50 3.71 -2.29
C VAL A 107 13.11 5.11 -2.74
N LEU A 108 13.91 6.12 -2.44
CA LEU A 108 13.64 7.50 -2.84
C LEU A 108 13.57 7.64 -4.36
N HIS A 109 14.49 7.01 -5.08
CA HIS A 109 14.48 6.99 -6.54
C HIS A 109 13.17 6.39 -7.09
N ARG A 110 12.73 5.24 -6.57
CA ARG A 110 11.48 4.59 -6.99
C ARG A 110 10.26 5.45 -6.72
N LEU A 111 10.15 6.03 -5.54
CA LEU A 111 9.02 6.89 -5.17
C LEU A 111 8.98 8.16 -6.03
N ARG A 112 10.12 8.74 -6.31
CA ARG A 112 10.28 9.92 -7.16
C ARG A 112 9.90 9.63 -8.62
N GLU A 113 10.39 8.53 -9.19
CA GLU A 113 10.01 8.07 -10.51
C GLU A 113 8.49 7.82 -10.61
N GLN A 114 7.93 7.14 -9.61
CA GLN A 114 6.50 6.88 -9.55
C GLN A 114 5.69 8.19 -9.51
N ALA A 115 6.07 9.14 -8.67
CA ALA A 115 5.41 10.44 -8.58
C ALA A 115 5.54 11.23 -9.90
N SER A 116 6.71 11.21 -10.54
CA SER A 116 6.93 11.86 -11.84
C SER A 116 6.05 11.29 -12.95
N LEU A 117 5.92 9.95 -13.03
CA LEU A 117 5.04 9.30 -14.01
C LEU A 117 3.56 9.65 -13.76
N GLN A 118 3.15 9.72 -12.49
CA GLN A 118 1.78 10.13 -12.13
C GLN A 118 1.49 11.59 -12.50
N LEU A 119 2.46 12.50 -12.34
CA LEU A 119 2.33 13.87 -12.81
C LEU A 119 2.19 13.97 -14.32
N GLN A 120 3.01 13.25 -15.07
CA GLN A 120 2.93 13.20 -16.53
C GLN A 120 1.58 12.63 -16.99
N ALA A 121 1.09 11.58 -16.32
CA ALA A 121 -0.21 11.00 -16.62
C ALA A 121 -1.36 12.00 -16.37
N ARG A 122 -1.30 12.81 -15.30
CA ARG A 122 -2.25 13.90 -15.03
C ARG A 122 -2.24 14.96 -16.14
N GLN A 123 -1.05 15.36 -16.60
CA GLN A 123 -0.89 16.39 -17.63
C GLN A 123 -1.38 15.93 -19.01
N THR A 124 -1.14 14.67 -19.34
CA THR A 124 -1.46 14.11 -20.67
C THR A 124 -2.86 13.49 -20.73
N GLY A 125 -3.50 13.23 -19.59
CA GLY A 125 -4.77 12.50 -19.49
C GLY A 125 -4.65 11.02 -19.89
N LYS A 126 -3.43 10.48 -20.01
CA LYS A 126 -3.16 9.10 -20.42
C LYS A 126 -2.27 8.39 -19.40
N PRO A 127 -2.47 7.08 -19.18
CA PRO A 127 -1.55 6.29 -18.39
C PRO A 127 -0.13 6.35 -18.98
N ILE A 128 0.85 6.64 -18.14
CA ILE A 128 2.27 6.66 -18.50
C ILE A 128 2.97 5.56 -17.70
N TYR A 129 3.82 4.80 -18.37
CA TYR A 129 4.61 3.75 -17.72
C TYR A 129 6.05 3.78 -18.20
N LYS A 130 6.93 3.24 -17.38
CA LYS A 130 8.35 3.05 -17.68
C LYS A 130 8.70 1.58 -17.46
N ILE A 131 9.26 0.95 -18.48
CA ILE A 131 9.81 -0.40 -18.35
C ILE A 131 11.15 -0.28 -17.62
N LEU A 132 11.22 -0.89 -16.45
CA LEU A 132 12.48 -0.95 -15.70
C LEU A 132 13.40 -2.00 -16.32
N PRO A 133 14.72 -1.71 -16.42
CA PRO A 133 15.66 -2.71 -16.88
C PRO A 133 15.64 -3.92 -15.93
N THR A 134 15.76 -5.10 -16.48
CA THR A 134 15.95 -6.31 -15.67
C THR A 134 17.26 -6.16 -14.91
N PRO A 135 17.29 -6.33 -13.58
CA PRO A 135 18.54 -6.27 -12.84
C PRO A 135 19.48 -7.35 -13.34
N THR A 136 20.58 -6.94 -13.98
CA THR A 136 21.63 -7.85 -14.46
C THR A 136 22.63 -8.23 -13.37
N ASP A 137 22.64 -7.48 -12.26
CA ASP A 137 23.72 -7.49 -11.28
C ASP A 137 23.40 -8.20 -9.96
N ILE A 138 22.32 -8.96 -9.87
CA ILE A 138 22.09 -9.80 -8.68
C ILE A 138 22.59 -11.22 -8.95
N GLY A 139 23.93 -11.31 -9.05
CA GLY A 139 24.70 -12.57 -9.07
C GLY A 139 24.14 -13.62 -10.01
N ASP A 140 24.45 -13.60 -11.29
CA ASP A 140 24.20 -14.61 -12.34
C ASP A 140 22.88 -15.39 -12.32
N LYS A 141 21.91 -14.95 -11.48
CA LYS A 141 20.60 -15.59 -11.38
C LYS A 141 19.57 -14.83 -12.21
N PRO A 142 18.94 -15.50 -13.15
CA PRO A 142 17.86 -14.87 -13.94
C PRO A 142 16.71 -14.41 -13.04
N HIS A 143 16.12 -13.25 -13.35
CA HIS A 143 15.01 -12.64 -12.62
C HIS A 143 13.78 -12.41 -13.50
N GLY A 144 12.60 -12.49 -12.90
CA GLY A 144 11.35 -12.24 -13.60
C GLY A 144 11.20 -13.17 -14.83
N PHE A 145 10.80 -12.63 -15.95
CA PHE A 145 10.58 -13.39 -17.19
C PHE A 145 11.84 -14.07 -17.74
N THR A 146 13.05 -13.61 -17.40
CA THR A 146 14.28 -14.27 -17.81
C THR A 146 14.46 -15.64 -17.15
N ARG A 147 13.68 -15.97 -16.12
CA ARG A 147 13.65 -17.30 -15.50
C ARG A 147 12.76 -18.29 -16.25
N MET A 148 11.91 -17.80 -17.13
CA MET A 148 11.05 -18.67 -17.92
C MET A 148 11.89 -19.45 -18.92
N PRO A 149 11.57 -20.73 -19.14
CA PRO A 149 12.17 -21.47 -20.24
C PRO A 149 11.83 -20.80 -21.57
N LYS A 150 12.60 -21.13 -22.61
CA LYS A 150 12.26 -20.66 -23.97
C LYS A 150 10.90 -21.24 -24.37
N PRO A 151 10.05 -20.45 -25.05
CA PRO A 151 8.76 -20.94 -25.54
C PRO A 151 8.94 -22.21 -26.40
N ASN A 152 8.06 -23.17 -26.21
CA ASN A 152 8.05 -24.44 -26.93
C ASN A 152 6.63 -24.74 -27.44
N ALA A 153 6.51 -25.36 -28.59
CA ALA A 153 5.22 -25.75 -29.17
C ALA A 153 4.39 -26.73 -28.30
N GLY A 154 4.99 -27.30 -27.26
CA GLY A 154 4.30 -28.14 -26.27
C GLY A 154 4.00 -27.44 -24.96
N ASP A 155 4.19 -26.11 -24.88
CA ASP A 155 3.88 -25.36 -23.67
C ASP A 155 2.37 -25.41 -23.39
N MET A 156 2.04 -25.69 -22.13
CA MET A 156 0.66 -25.69 -21.64
C MET A 156 0.48 -24.58 -20.62
N PHE A 157 -0.55 -23.77 -20.82
CA PHE A 157 -0.96 -22.74 -19.86
C PHE A 157 -2.14 -23.29 -19.08
N PHE A 158 -1.97 -23.39 -17.78
CA PHE A 158 -2.96 -23.93 -16.85
C PHE A 158 -3.39 -22.85 -15.86
N ASP A 159 -4.68 -22.71 -15.69
CA ASP A 159 -5.28 -21.77 -14.75
C ASP A 159 -6.39 -22.44 -13.96
N MET A 160 -6.62 -22.01 -12.74
CA MET A 160 -7.65 -22.53 -11.84
C MET A 160 -8.40 -21.38 -11.18
N GLU A 161 -9.72 -21.49 -11.14
CA GLU A 161 -10.57 -20.61 -10.35
C GLU A 161 -11.10 -21.34 -9.13
N GLY A 162 -10.97 -20.71 -7.96
CA GLY A 162 -11.40 -21.27 -6.68
C GLY A 162 -12.36 -20.38 -5.92
N ASN A 163 -13.22 -20.99 -5.11
CA ASN A 163 -14.04 -20.30 -4.13
C ASN A 163 -13.46 -20.49 -2.72
N PRO A 164 -12.75 -19.50 -2.17
CA PRO A 164 -12.18 -19.60 -0.82
C PRO A 164 -13.23 -19.49 0.29
N MET A 165 -14.51 -19.22 -0.05
CA MET A 165 -15.60 -19.09 0.92
C MET A 165 -16.24 -20.44 1.26
N GLU A 166 -15.95 -21.48 0.49
CA GLU A 166 -16.35 -22.86 0.82
C GLU A 166 -15.42 -23.45 1.88
N GLU A 167 -15.98 -24.24 2.79
CA GLU A 167 -15.22 -24.93 3.83
C GLU A 167 -14.23 -25.91 3.19
N GLY A 168 -12.93 -25.68 3.41
CA GLY A 168 -11.84 -26.45 2.78
C GLY A 168 -11.40 -25.95 1.43
N GLY A 169 -12.04 -24.90 0.89
CA GLY A 169 -11.81 -24.38 -0.46
C GLY A 169 -12.46 -25.26 -1.54
N LEU A 170 -12.81 -24.68 -2.64
CA LEU A 170 -13.38 -25.40 -3.81
C LEU A 170 -12.81 -24.80 -5.09
N GLU A 171 -12.02 -25.58 -5.83
CA GLU A 171 -11.65 -25.24 -7.20
C GLU A 171 -12.77 -25.75 -8.12
N TYR A 172 -13.40 -24.83 -8.85
CA TYR A 172 -14.57 -25.13 -9.67
C TYR A 172 -14.35 -24.95 -11.18
N LEU A 173 -13.24 -24.35 -11.60
CA LEU A 173 -12.90 -24.16 -12.99
C LEU A 173 -11.43 -24.42 -13.25
N PHE A 174 -11.15 -25.23 -14.26
CA PHE A 174 -9.80 -25.53 -14.73
C PHE A 174 -9.69 -25.12 -16.18
N GLY A 175 -8.80 -24.17 -16.47
CA GLY A 175 -8.49 -23.71 -17.83
C GLY A 175 -7.19 -24.34 -18.31
N LEU A 176 -7.19 -24.88 -19.52
CA LEU A 176 -6.00 -25.37 -20.20
C LEU A 176 -5.94 -24.81 -21.60
N TYR A 177 -4.83 -24.16 -21.92
CA TYR A 177 -4.53 -23.69 -23.26
C TYR A 177 -3.22 -24.28 -23.76
N ILE A 178 -3.22 -24.81 -24.97
CA ILE A 178 -2.08 -25.45 -25.63
C ILE A 178 -1.90 -24.75 -26.99
N PHE A 179 -0.67 -24.39 -27.30
CA PHE A 179 -0.32 -23.84 -28.63
C PHE A 179 -0.27 -24.91 -29.68
#